data_e638acd9d0e054ce08e9cd5052ee3f5f
#
_entry.id   e638acd9d0e054ce08e9cd5052ee3f5f
#
_cell.length_a   1.000
_cell.length_b   1.000
_cell.length_c   1.000
_cell.angle_alpha   90.00
_cell.angle_beta   90.00
_cell.angle_gamma   90.00
#
_symmetry.space_group_name_H-M   'P 1'
#
loop_
_entity.id
_entity.type
_entity.pdbx_description
1 polymer ?
#
loop_
_entity_poly.entity_id
_entity_poly.type
_entity_poly.pdbx_seq_one_letter_code
_entity_poly.pdbx_strand_id
1 'polypeptide(L)'
;MTDTDRNPDNFCYRHPDRQSFIICQRCGRTVCSECQTQAAVGVHCPECVREARESAPRVSRGTTTRIKRSMRSSSGVPVVTYTLIALNVIVFALDFVTGGSLYGWLAYRSDFTATQPWRMLTSTFMHASVLHLLFNMFSLFVFGPVIEHAVGRVRFAALYLLAAFGGSVAVMLLAPTQAVVGASGAIFGLLGAYFIIQRRLGGNNTQLLVLIGLNVAFGFIVPNVSWQAHLGGLFVGAAVAAVYTATRHRSKKAIQIASVIAIAVALIVVTAVRVTV
;
A
#
# COMPACT_ATOMS: atom_id res chain seq x y z
N MET A 1 3.34 70.12 -25.93
CA MET A 1 4.00 68.83 -26.14
C MET A 1 3.04 68.00 -26.92
N THR A 2 3.32 67.80 -28.19
CA THR A 2 2.46 67.07 -29.14
C THR A 2 2.55 65.58 -28.90
N ASP A 3 1.45 64.89 -28.94
CA ASP A 3 1.21 63.44 -28.64
C ASP A 3 1.95 62.45 -29.59
N THR A 4 2.84 62.97 -30.42
CA THR A 4 3.59 62.23 -31.43
C THR A 4 4.84 61.50 -30.93
N ASP A 5 5.26 61.72 -29.65
CA ASP A 5 6.50 61.12 -29.12
C ASP A 5 6.24 59.94 -28.16
N ARG A 6 5.02 59.46 -28.06
CA ARG A 6 4.66 58.39 -27.17
C ARG A 6 4.90 57.04 -27.85
N ASN A 7 6.06 56.39 -27.55
CA ASN A 7 6.27 55.03 -28.02
C ASN A 7 5.29 54.08 -27.35
N PRO A 8 4.34 53.47 -28.11
CA PRO A 8 3.31 52.60 -27.56
C PRO A 8 3.87 51.36 -26.85
N ASP A 9 5.10 50.95 -27.20
CA ASP A 9 5.76 49.77 -26.58
C ASP A 9 6.15 49.98 -25.12
N ASN A 10 6.17 51.26 -24.67
CA ASN A 10 6.47 51.63 -23.29
C ASN A 10 5.20 51.69 -22.38
N PHE A 11 4.07 51.25 -22.91
CA PHE A 11 2.80 51.27 -22.16
C PHE A 11 2.19 49.87 -22.15
N CYS A 12 1.45 49.58 -21.06
CA CYS A 12 0.75 48.32 -20.96
C CYS A 12 -0.29 48.18 -22.10
N TYR A 13 -0.23 47.06 -22.83
CA TYR A 13 -1.13 46.79 -23.95
C TYR A 13 -2.64 46.78 -23.60
N ARG A 14 -3.00 46.58 -22.30
CA ARG A 14 -4.38 46.63 -21.78
C ARG A 14 -4.70 47.96 -21.11
N HIS A 15 -3.69 48.70 -20.66
CA HIS A 15 -3.80 49.97 -19.95
C HIS A 15 -2.88 51.00 -20.63
N PRO A 16 -3.32 51.65 -21.72
CA PRO A 16 -2.49 52.56 -22.50
C PRO A 16 -2.03 53.82 -21.74
N ASP A 17 -2.65 54.07 -20.60
CA ASP A 17 -2.34 55.15 -19.68
C ASP A 17 -1.22 54.82 -18.69
N ARG A 18 -0.81 53.52 -18.62
CA ARG A 18 0.17 53.05 -17.66
C ARG A 18 1.49 52.68 -18.30
N GLN A 19 2.49 53.45 -18.00
CA GLN A 19 3.84 53.20 -18.47
C GLN A 19 4.42 51.95 -17.78
N SER A 20 5.06 51.08 -18.55
CA SER A 20 5.75 49.89 -18.07
C SER A 20 6.84 49.50 -19.04
N PHE A 21 7.94 48.93 -18.52
CA PHE A 21 9.07 48.39 -19.28
C PHE A 21 9.18 46.86 -19.10
N ILE A 22 8.19 46.25 -18.46
CA ILE A 22 8.16 44.80 -18.26
C ILE A 22 7.36 44.16 -19.38
N ILE A 23 7.96 43.17 -20.04
CA ILE A 23 7.36 42.44 -21.14
C ILE A 23 6.95 41.02 -20.74
N CYS A 24 5.87 40.55 -21.29
CA CYS A 24 5.46 39.14 -21.16
C CYS A 24 6.49 38.25 -21.85
N GLN A 25 7.10 37.31 -21.15
CA GLN A 25 8.14 36.41 -21.65
C GLN A 25 7.64 35.46 -22.75
N ARG A 26 6.31 35.31 -22.90
CA ARG A 26 5.74 34.43 -23.94
C ARG A 26 5.34 35.12 -25.22
N CYS A 27 4.78 36.34 -25.16
CA CYS A 27 4.30 37.03 -26.34
C CYS A 27 4.95 38.41 -26.60
N GLY A 28 5.85 38.86 -25.73
CA GLY A 28 6.61 40.10 -25.90
C GLY A 28 5.82 41.39 -25.61
N ARG A 29 4.52 41.35 -25.33
CA ARG A 29 3.70 42.55 -25.03
C ARG A 29 4.06 43.18 -23.70
N THR A 30 4.09 44.50 -23.62
CA THR A 30 4.35 45.27 -22.39
C THR A 30 3.18 45.13 -21.43
N VAL A 31 3.46 44.89 -20.16
CA VAL A 31 2.45 44.61 -19.10
C VAL A 31 2.74 45.42 -17.84
N CYS A 32 1.72 46.14 -17.31
CA CYS A 32 1.83 46.83 -16.02
C CYS A 32 1.72 45.85 -14.83
N SER A 33 1.99 46.32 -13.63
CA SER A 33 2.00 45.51 -12.41
C SER A 33 0.70 44.72 -12.16
N GLU A 34 -0.45 45.26 -12.55
CA GLU A 34 -1.74 44.57 -12.42
C GLU A 34 -1.96 43.47 -13.48
N CYS A 35 -1.26 43.55 -14.64
CA CYS A 35 -1.37 42.57 -15.71
C CYS A 35 -0.25 41.52 -15.67
N GLN A 36 0.59 41.52 -14.65
CA GLN A 36 1.67 40.57 -14.48
C GLN A 36 1.21 39.35 -13.69
N THR A 37 1.47 38.16 -14.20
CA THR A 37 1.37 36.91 -13.47
C THR A 37 2.78 36.30 -13.39
N GLN A 38 3.26 36.04 -12.20
CA GLN A 38 4.56 35.39 -11.99
C GLN A 38 4.58 34.01 -12.66
N ALA A 39 5.65 33.73 -13.40
CA ALA A 39 5.92 32.46 -14.04
C ALA A 39 7.24 31.88 -13.50
N ALA A 40 7.57 30.63 -13.87
CA ALA A 40 8.83 30.01 -13.47
C ALA A 40 10.05 30.81 -13.96
N VAL A 41 9.90 31.52 -15.08
CA VAL A 41 10.87 32.50 -15.60
C VAL A 41 10.11 33.76 -15.99
N GLY A 42 10.36 34.86 -15.31
CA GLY A 42 9.77 36.17 -15.59
C GLY A 42 8.27 36.26 -15.34
N VAL A 43 7.55 37.01 -16.21
CA VAL A 43 6.12 37.28 -16.08
C VAL A 43 5.36 36.93 -17.37
N HIS A 44 4.11 36.53 -17.22
CA HIS A 44 3.17 36.32 -18.33
C HIS A 44 2.00 37.28 -18.26
N CYS A 45 1.46 37.67 -19.41
CA CYS A 45 0.23 38.44 -19.51
C CYS A 45 -1.00 37.55 -19.26
N PRO A 46 -2.18 38.11 -18.92
CA PRO A 46 -3.39 37.35 -18.62
C PRO A 46 -3.83 36.43 -19.77
N GLU A 47 -3.68 36.85 -21.04
CA GLU A 47 -4.05 36.04 -22.21
C GLU A 47 -3.13 34.81 -22.32
N CYS A 48 -1.81 34.99 -22.19
CA CYS A 48 -0.88 33.87 -22.23
C CYS A 48 -1.10 32.88 -21.08
N VAL A 49 -1.51 33.35 -19.91
CA VAL A 49 -1.90 32.47 -18.78
C VAL A 49 -3.18 31.71 -19.12
N ARG A 50 -4.18 32.38 -19.72
CA ARG A 50 -5.43 31.73 -20.13
C ARG A 50 -5.17 30.67 -21.19
N GLU A 51 -4.46 31.00 -22.27
CA GLU A 51 -4.07 30.05 -23.33
C GLU A 51 -3.30 28.87 -22.78
N ALA A 52 -2.36 29.09 -21.84
CA ALA A 52 -1.62 28.00 -21.19
C ALA A 52 -2.53 27.08 -20.38
N ARG A 53 -3.59 27.62 -19.76
CA ARG A 53 -4.59 26.81 -19.04
C ARG A 53 -5.50 26.03 -19.99
N GLU A 54 -5.87 26.61 -21.13
CA GLU A 54 -6.72 25.99 -22.14
C GLU A 54 -5.99 24.91 -22.92
N SER A 55 -4.71 25.16 -23.25
CA SER A 55 -3.83 24.24 -23.97
C SER A 55 -3.16 23.19 -23.05
N ALA A 56 -3.20 23.38 -21.73
CA ALA A 56 -2.71 22.36 -20.81
C ALA A 56 -3.47 21.06 -21.05
N PRO A 57 -2.80 19.93 -21.30
CA PRO A 57 -3.46 18.63 -21.41
C PRO A 57 -4.38 18.51 -20.20
N ARG A 58 -5.67 18.31 -20.42
CA ARG A 58 -6.61 17.96 -19.36
C ARG A 58 -6.16 16.62 -18.83
N VAL A 59 -5.12 16.64 -17.98
CA VAL A 59 -4.80 15.49 -17.14
C VAL A 59 -6.09 15.23 -16.39
N SER A 60 -6.76 14.16 -16.78
CA SER A 60 -7.98 13.71 -16.13
C SER A 60 -7.70 13.66 -14.63
N ARG A 61 -8.06 14.72 -13.91
CA ARG A 61 -8.00 14.82 -12.45
C ARG A 61 -8.86 13.76 -11.75
N GLY A 62 -9.42 12.81 -12.54
CA GLY A 62 -10.37 11.83 -12.06
C GLY A 62 -9.77 10.73 -11.19
N THR A 63 -8.50 10.38 -11.36
CA THR A 63 -7.97 9.17 -10.68
C THR A 63 -7.22 9.51 -9.39
N THR A 64 -6.32 10.47 -9.41
CA THR A 64 -5.53 10.84 -8.22
C THR A 64 -6.34 11.62 -7.17
N THR A 65 -7.26 12.49 -7.62
CA THR A 65 -8.15 13.24 -6.71
C THR A 65 -9.23 12.34 -6.11
N ARG A 66 -9.70 11.34 -6.86
CA ARG A 66 -10.69 10.37 -6.36
C ARG A 66 -10.08 9.43 -5.32
N ILE A 67 -8.81 9.07 -5.48
CA ILE A 67 -8.06 8.25 -4.50
C ILE A 67 -7.72 9.08 -3.26
N LYS A 68 -7.20 10.31 -3.39
CA LYS A 68 -7.02 11.23 -2.26
C LYS A 68 -8.34 11.54 -1.55
N ARG A 69 -9.45 11.63 -2.26
CA ARG A 69 -10.79 11.85 -1.69
C ARG A 69 -11.35 10.57 -1.06
N SER A 70 -11.08 9.38 -1.62
CA SER A 70 -11.41 8.08 -0.99
C SER A 70 -10.60 7.85 0.27
N MET A 71 -9.30 8.17 0.26
CA MET A 71 -8.47 8.12 1.46
C MET A 71 -8.86 9.18 2.51
N ARG A 72 -9.35 10.35 2.10
CA ARG A 72 -9.86 11.40 2.99
C ARG A 72 -11.31 11.18 3.46
N SER A 73 -12.15 10.50 2.68
CA SER A 73 -13.52 10.20 3.08
C SER A 73 -13.64 8.91 3.92
N SER A 74 -12.57 8.12 4.01
CA SER A 74 -12.42 7.00 4.94
C SER A 74 -11.72 7.49 6.21
N SER A 75 -12.26 8.53 6.85
CA SER A 75 -11.79 9.04 8.16
C SER A 75 -12.17 8.11 9.33
N GLY A 76 -12.50 6.87 9.04
CA GLY A 76 -12.75 5.87 10.06
C GLY A 76 -11.43 5.30 10.60
N VAL A 77 -11.37 5.10 11.91
CA VAL A 77 -10.29 4.36 12.57
C VAL A 77 -10.08 3.02 11.84
N PRO A 78 -8.84 2.62 11.51
CA PRO A 78 -8.54 1.32 10.91
C PRO A 78 -8.69 0.21 11.96
N VAL A 79 -9.95 -0.16 12.21
CA VAL A 79 -10.35 -1.01 13.32
C VAL A 79 -9.72 -2.40 13.23
N VAL A 80 -9.66 -3.00 12.03
CA VAL A 80 -9.10 -4.35 11.88
C VAL A 80 -7.61 -4.35 12.16
N THR A 81 -6.87 -3.35 11.68
CA THR A 81 -5.45 -3.20 11.97
C THR A 81 -5.19 -3.12 13.47
N TYR A 82 -5.90 -2.24 14.18
CA TYR A 82 -5.70 -2.11 15.63
C TYR A 82 -6.19 -3.31 16.41
N THR A 83 -7.26 -3.98 15.97
CA THR A 83 -7.70 -5.26 16.55
C THR A 83 -6.63 -6.33 16.41
N LEU A 84 -6.01 -6.45 15.23
CA LEU A 84 -4.92 -7.41 15.01
C LEU A 84 -3.71 -7.10 15.89
N ILE A 85 -3.32 -5.81 16.00
CA ILE A 85 -2.23 -5.40 16.90
C ILE A 85 -2.58 -5.79 18.35
N ALA A 86 -3.78 -5.45 18.82
CA ALA A 86 -4.21 -5.77 20.18
C ALA A 86 -4.21 -7.28 20.44
N LEU A 87 -4.72 -8.09 19.51
CA LEU A 87 -4.71 -9.56 19.61
C LEU A 87 -3.29 -10.11 19.73
N ASN A 88 -2.33 -9.64 18.91
CA ASN A 88 -0.95 -10.08 18.99
C ASN A 88 -0.31 -9.73 20.35
N VAL A 89 -0.54 -8.51 20.83
CA VAL A 89 -0.03 -8.06 22.14
C VAL A 89 -0.65 -8.87 23.26
N ILE A 90 -1.98 -9.12 23.23
CA ILE A 90 -2.69 -9.92 24.24
C ILE A 90 -2.17 -11.36 24.26
N VAL A 91 -2.04 -12.01 23.09
CA VAL A 91 -1.55 -13.39 23.00
C VAL A 91 -0.12 -13.49 23.52
N PHE A 92 0.76 -12.53 23.18
CA PHE A 92 2.12 -12.48 23.68
C PHE A 92 2.17 -12.29 25.21
N ALA A 93 1.36 -11.38 25.75
CA ALA A 93 1.28 -11.17 27.20
C ALA A 93 0.76 -12.41 27.94
N LEU A 94 -0.26 -13.08 27.38
CA LEU A 94 -0.80 -14.33 27.94
C LEU A 94 0.24 -15.45 27.91
N ASP A 95 0.98 -15.60 26.81
CA ASP A 95 2.05 -16.61 26.73
C ASP A 95 3.14 -16.34 27.76
N PHE A 96 3.52 -15.06 27.93
CA PHE A 96 4.51 -14.66 28.95
C PHE A 96 4.04 -14.99 30.37
N VAL A 97 2.80 -14.64 30.73
CA VAL A 97 2.22 -14.89 32.08
C VAL A 97 2.05 -16.40 32.34
N THR A 98 1.74 -17.18 31.31
CA THR A 98 1.57 -18.65 31.42
C THR A 98 2.87 -19.43 31.28
N GLY A 99 4.03 -18.77 31.32
CA GLY A 99 5.34 -19.41 31.26
C GLY A 99 5.63 -20.09 29.92
N GLY A 100 5.10 -19.55 28.79
CA GLY A 100 5.33 -20.09 27.45
C GLY A 100 4.43 -21.25 27.06
N SER A 101 3.37 -21.53 27.83
CA SER A 101 2.51 -22.70 27.58
C SER A 101 1.71 -22.59 26.28
N LEU A 102 1.35 -21.36 25.83
CA LEU A 102 0.62 -21.16 24.60
C LEU A 102 1.46 -21.44 23.35
N TYR A 103 2.76 -21.25 23.41
CA TYR A 103 3.66 -21.57 22.30
C TYR A 103 3.46 -23.02 21.84
N GLY A 104 3.39 -23.97 22.77
CA GLY A 104 3.17 -25.40 22.51
C GLY A 104 1.86 -25.71 21.77
N TRP A 105 0.83 -24.83 21.86
CA TRP A 105 -0.48 -25.01 21.25
C TRP A 105 -0.72 -24.20 19.98
N LEU A 106 -0.05 -23.07 19.82
CA LEU A 106 -0.32 -22.11 18.78
C LEU A 106 0.77 -22.02 17.71
N ALA A 107 2.04 -22.36 18.04
CA ALA A 107 3.13 -22.38 17.06
C ALA A 107 2.88 -23.44 15.98
N TYR A 108 3.19 -23.10 14.74
CA TYR A 108 2.99 -24.01 13.60
C TYR A 108 4.27 -24.78 13.28
N ARG A 109 4.14 -26.07 13.08
CA ARG A 109 5.09 -26.99 12.46
C ARG A 109 4.30 -28.00 11.63
N SER A 110 4.88 -28.45 10.51
CA SER A 110 4.12 -29.21 9.49
C SER A 110 3.56 -30.55 10.00
N ASP A 111 4.23 -31.22 10.94
CA ASP A 111 3.77 -32.48 11.52
C ASP A 111 2.46 -32.38 12.31
N PHE A 112 2.08 -31.16 12.74
CA PHE A 112 0.78 -30.92 13.39
C PHE A 112 -0.34 -30.62 12.39
N THR A 113 -0.08 -30.50 11.08
CA THR A 113 -1.08 -30.04 10.11
C THR A 113 -2.31 -30.97 10.06
N ALA A 114 -2.12 -32.30 10.14
CA ALA A 114 -3.20 -33.27 10.11
C ALA A 114 -4.10 -33.24 11.37
N THR A 115 -3.49 -33.05 12.54
CA THR A 115 -4.18 -33.16 13.83
C THR A 115 -4.60 -31.82 14.41
N GLN A 116 -3.87 -30.74 14.07
CA GLN A 116 -4.02 -29.41 14.65
C GLN A 116 -3.91 -28.33 13.55
N PRO A 117 -4.77 -28.35 12.51
CA PRO A 117 -4.68 -27.44 11.36
C PRO A 117 -4.86 -25.96 11.71
N TRP A 118 -5.50 -25.65 12.86
CA TRP A 118 -5.64 -24.27 13.33
C TRP A 118 -4.30 -23.56 13.53
N ARG A 119 -3.21 -24.31 13.81
CA ARG A 119 -1.87 -23.76 14.02
C ARG A 119 -1.35 -23.02 12.79
N MET A 120 -1.81 -23.38 11.58
CA MET A 120 -1.48 -22.67 10.36
C MET A 120 -1.92 -21.20 10.36
N LEU A 121 -2.92 -20.85 11.19
CA LEU A 121 -3.38 -19.47 11.37
C LEU A 121 -3.02 -18.91 12.75
N THR A 122 -3.13 -19.70 13.81
CA THR A 122 -2.89 -19.19 15.18
C THR A 122 -1.44 -18.82 15.43
N SER A 123 -0.49 -19.46 14.74
CA SER A 123 0.94 -19.10 14.79
C SER A 123 1.21 -17.65 14.42
N THR A 124 0.33 -17.04 13.61
CA THR A 124 0.42 -15.63 13.22
C THR A 124 0.31 -14.67 14.41
N PHE A 125 -0.33 -15.11 15.50
CA PHE A 125 -0.51 -14.30 16.70
C PHE A 125 0.54 -14.58 17.79
N MET A 126 1.38 -15.61 17.61
CA MET A 126 2.46 -15.93 18.53
C MET A 126 3.76 -15.17 18.16
N HIS A 127 4.57 -14.83 19.17
CA HIS A 127 5.84 -14.15 18.95
C HIS A 127 6.92 -14.71 19.87
N ALA A 128 8.10 -15.00 19.31
CA ALA A 128 9.21 -15.63 20.03
C ALA A 128 9.96 -14.68 20.98
N SER A 129 9.83 -13.37 20.81
CA SER A 129 10.50 -12.37 21.64
C SER A 129 9.81 -11.01 21.57
N VAL A 130 10.10 -10.14 22.56
CA VAL A 130 9.60 -8.75 22.57
C VAL A 130 10.01 -8.00 21.30
N LEU A 131 11.25 -8.16 20.86
CA LEU A 131 11.76 -7.47 19.66
C LEU A 131 11.04 -7.96 18.40
N HIS A 132 10.76 -9.26 18.29
CA HIS A 132 9.99 -9.85 17.21
C HIS A 132 8.56 -9.29 17.18
N LEU A 133 7.89 -9.20 18.32
CA LEU A 133 6.58 -8.58 18.45
C LEU A 133 6.63 -7.11 18.00
N LEU A 134 7.58 -6.33 18.52
CA LEU A 134 7.68 -4.89 18.22
C LEU A 134 7.87 -4.62 16.72
N PHE A 135 8.76 -5.34 16.04
CA PHE A 135 8.94 -5.17 14.60
C PHE A 135 7.70 -5.54 13.78
N ASN A 136 7.00 -6.62 14.17
CA ASN A 136 5.76 -7.00 13.51
C ASN A 136 4.65 -5.95 13.76
N MET A 137 4.46 -5.49 14.98
CA MET A 137 3.44 -4.51 15.32
C MET A 137 3.74 -3.15 14.69
N PHE A 138 5.01 -2.73 14.66
CA PHE A 138 5.41 -1.52 13.95
C PHE A 138 5.09 -1.61 12.46
N SER A 139 5.45 -2.72 11.81
CA SER A 139 5.15 -2.93 10.39
C SER A 139 3.63 -2.94 10.12
N LEU A 140 2.86 -3.62 10.97
CA LEU A 140 1.41 -3.66 10.88
C LEU A 140 0.78 -2.27 11.11
N PHE A 141 1.32 -1.50 12.05
CA PHE A 141 0.90 -0.12 12.32
C PHE A 141 1.16 0.82 11.12
N VAL A 142 2.28 0.65 10.43
CA VAL A 142 2.64 1.48 9.26
C VAL A 142 1.83 1.10 8.02
N PHE A 143 1.78 -0.19 7.67
CA PHE A 143 1.19 -0.66 6.42
C PHE A 143 -0.30 -0.99 6.54
N GLY A 144 -0.74 -1.47 7.70
CA GLY A 144 -2.12 -1.91 7.92
C GLY A 144 -3.16 -0.84 7.62
N PRO A 145 -3.08 0.36 8.23
CA PRO A 145 -4.06 1.42 8.00
C PRO A 145 -4.17 1.82 6.52
N VAL A 146 -3.03 1.90 5.83
CA VAL A 146 -2.99 2.30 4.41
C VAL A 146 -3.78 1.29 3.55
N ILE A 147 -3.57 0.01 3.79
CA ILE A 147 -4.19 -1.05 3.01
C ILE A 147 -5.65 -1.24 3.43
N GLU A 148 -5.95 -1.21 4.74
CA GLU A 148 -7.33 -1.30 5.25
C GLU A 148 -8.21 -0.18 4.67
N HIS A 149 -7.70 1.05 4.61
CA HIS A 149 -8.43 2.16 3.98
C HIS A 149 -8.58 1.98 2.45
N ALA A 150 -7.60 1.38 1.79
CA ALA A 150 -7.64 1.16 0.34
C ALA A 150 -8.64 0.07 -0.07
N VAL A 151 -8.73 -1.03 0.67
CA VAL A 151 -9.54 -2.19 0.29
C VAL A 151 -10.82 -2.35 1.14
N GLY A 152 -10.89 -1.74 2.32
CA GLY A 152 -11.97 -1.86 3.31
C GLY A 152 -11.76 -3.01 4.28
N ARG A 153 -12.42 -2.94 5.45
CA ARG A 153 -12.21 -3.81 6.62
C ARG A 153 -12.27 -5.30 6.32
N VAL A 154 -13.37 -5.76 5.69
CA VAL A 154 -13.59 -7.20 5.40
C VAL A 154 -12.54 -7.74 4.44
N ARG A 155 -12.22 -6.98 3.37
CA ARG A 155 -11.21 -7.38 2.40
C ARG A 155 -9.81 -7.37 3.00
N PHE A 156 -9.53 -6.43 3.89
CA PHE A 156 -8.27 -6.37 4.62
C PHE A 156 -8.10 -7.59 5.53
N ALA A 157 -9.12 -7.94 6.32
CA ALA A 157 -9.09 -9.12 7.18
C ALA A 157 -8.88 -10.41 6.36
N ALA A 158 -9.62 -10.58 5.26
CA ALA A 158 -9.46 -11.73 4.36
C ALA A 158 -8.05 -11.79 3.73
N LEU A 159 -7.53 -10.65 3.27
CA LEU A 159 -6.17 -10.55 2.74
C LEU A 159 -5.12 -10.97 3.78
N TYR A 160 -5.22 -10.45 5.01
CA TYR A 160 -4.30 -10.74 6.10
C TYR A 160 -4.29 -12.23 6.46
N LEU A 161 -5.47 -12.82 6.66
CA LEU A 161 -5.61 -14.24 7.03
C LEU A 161 -5.19 -15.18 5.91
N LEU A 162 -5.52 -14.88 4.65
CA LEU A 162 -5.07 -15.69 3.51
C LEU A 162 -3.56 -15.61 3.30
N ALA A 163 -2.96 -14.44 3.48
CA ALA A 163 -1.51 -14.29 3.42
C ALA A 163 -0.81 -15.05 4.56
N ALA A 164 -1.35 -14.99 5.78
CA ALA A 164 -0.87 -15.80 6.90
C ALA A 164 -0.91 -17.30 6.57
N PHE A 165 -2.05 -17.77 6.07
CA PHE A 165 -2.23 -19.18 5.68
C PHE A 165 -1.29 -19.57 4.55
N GLY A 166 -1.13 -18.72 3.53
CA GLY A 166 -0.17 -18.91 2.44
C GLY A 166 1.29 -19.01 2.93
N GLY A 167 1.63 -18.23 3.95
CA GLY A 167 2.93 -18.35 4.64
C GLY A 167 3.11 -19.73 5.26
N SER A 168 2.12 -20.22 6.00
CA SER A 168 2.14 -21.55 6.63
C SER A 168 2.19 -22.68 5.59
N VAL A 169 1.45 -22.55 4.48
CA VAL A 169 1.52 -23.52 3.35
C VAL A 169 2.93 -23.55 2.76
N ALA A 170 3.58 -22.41 2.56
CA ALA A 170 4.94 -22.38 2.05
C ALA A 170 5.94 -23.02 3.02
N VAL A 171 5.79 -22.84 4.33
CA VAL A 171 6.60 -23.52 5.34
C VAL A 171 6.38 -25.04 5.29
N MET A 172 5.13 -25.48 5.19
CA MET A 172 4.80 -26.91 5.08
C MET A 172 5.49 -27.57 3.89
N LEU A 173 5.59 -26.86 2.76
CA LEU A 173 6.17 -27.39 1.53
C LEU A 173 7.70 -27.32 1.51
N LEU A 174 8.30 -26.23 2.03
CA LEU A 174 9.70 -25.91 1.81
C LEU A 174 10.58 -26.07 3.07
N ALA A 175 9.99 -26.09 4.26
CA ALA A 175 10.69 -26.23 5.53
C ALA A 175 9.83 -26.99 6.57
N PRO A 176 9.43 -28.25 6.30
CA PRO A 176 8.43 -28.96 7.11
C PRO A 176 8.84 -29.19 8.56
N THR A 177 10.12 -29.23 8.85
CA THR A 177 10.65 -29.43 10.21
C THR A 177 10.78 -28.14 11.03
N GLN A 178 10.65 -26.99 10.37
CA GLN A 178 10.81 -25.69 11.03
C GLN A 178 9.53 -25.32 11.79
N ALA A 179 9.66 -24.99 13.07
CA ALA A 179 8.58 -24.34 13.82
C ALA A 179 8.55 -22.85 13.49
N VAL A 180 7.36 -22.31 13.25
CA VAL A 180 7.19 -20.89 12.90
C VAL A 180 6.11 -20.21 13.75
N VAL A 181 6.39 -18.95 14.07
CA VAL A 181 5.51 -18.02 14.78
C VAL A 181 5.70 -16.62 14.23
N GLY A 182 4.69 -15.77 14.36
CA GLY A 182 4.76 -14.36 14.03
C GLY A 182 3.82 -13.91 12.92
N ALA A 183 3.42 -12.66 13.01
CA ALA A 183 2.58 -12.00 12.01
C ALA A 183 3.30 -11.73 10.68
N SER A 184 4.59 -12.00 10.60
CA SER A 184 5.45 -11.57 9.47
C SER A 184 5.01 -12.13 8.13
N GLY A 185 4.54 -13.39 8.03
CA GLY A 185 4.00 -13.95 6.80
C GLY A 185 2.80 -13.12 6.27
N ALA A 186 1.87 -12.78 7.15
CA ALA A 186 0.74 -11.89 6.80
C ALA A 186 1.22 -10.48 6.41
N ILE A 187 2.19 -9.92 7.13
CA ILE A 187 2.76 -8.59 6.86
C ILE A 187 3.45 -8.56 5.50
N PHE A 188 4.21 -9.60 5.13
CA PHE A 188 4.74 -9.73 3.78
C PHE A 188 3.63 -9.79 2.73
N GLY A 189 2.50 -10.44 3.05
CA GLY A 189 1.31 -10.37 2.22
C GLY A 189 0.75 -8.96 2.05
N LEU A 190 0.77 -8.16 3.12
CA LEU A 190 0.41 -6.74 3.03
C LEU A 190 1.40 -5.96 2.15
N LEU A 191 2.71 -6.22 2.23
CA LEU A 191 3.71 -5.61 1.35
C LEU A 191 3.47 -5.98 -0.12
N GLY A 192 3.17 -7.26 -0.41
CA GLY A 192 2.78 -7.72 -1.74
C GLY A 192 1.52 -7.05 -2.25
N ALA A 193 0.51 -6.91 -1.40
CA ALA A 193 -0.72 -6.20 -1.72
C ALA A 193 -0.46 -4.71 -1.99
N TYR A 194 0.33 -4.06 -1.16
CA TYR A 194 0.71 -2.66 -1.34
C TYR A 194 1.45 -2.43 -2.66
N PHE A 195 2.36 -3.33 -3.01
CA PHE A 195 3.06 -3.32 -4.31
C PHE A 195 2.08 -3.35 -5.50
N ILE A 196 1.13 -4.28 -5.49
CA ILE A 196 0.13 -4.42 -6.57
C ILE A 196 -0.77 -3.18 -6.65
N ILE A 197 -1.22 -2.66 -5.50
CA ILE A 197 -2.08 -1.47 -5.44
C ILE A 197 -1.32 -0.25 -5.98
N GLN A 198 -0.10 -0.01 -5.52
CA GLN A 198 0.74 1.11 -5.95
C GLN A 198 1.06 1.06 -7.45
N ARG A 199 1.41 -0.12 -7.97
CA ARG A 199 1.68 -0.31 -9.40
C ARG A 199 0.46 0.04 -10.26
N ARG A 200 -0.74 -0.32 -9.81
CA ARG A 200 -1.99 0.02 -10.51
C ARG A 200 -2.32 1.52 -10.47
N LEU A 201 -1.74 2.25 -9.53
CA LEU A 201 -1.89 3.69 -9.38
C LEU A 201 -0.82 4.50 -10.14
N GLY A 202 0.12 3.83 -10.83
CA GLY A 202 1.23 4.48 -11.51
C GLY A 202 2.31 5.00 -10.57
N GLY A 203 2.34 4.50 -9.31
CA GLY A 203 3.35 4.87 -8.32
C GLY A 203 4.73 4.25 -8.60
N ASN A 204 5.78 4.93 -8.16
CA ASN A 204 7.13 4.36 -8.16
C ASN A 204 7.26 3.35 -7.00
N ASN A 205 7.61 2.12 -7.32
CA ASN A 205 7.71 1.02 -6.37
C ASN A 205 9.15 0.66 -5.99
N THR A 206 10.14 1.40 -6.45
CA THR A 206 11.57 1.07 -6.25
C THR A 206 11.90 0.94 -4.76
N GLN A 207 11.49 1.89 -3.93
CA GLN A 207 11.75 1.85 -2.48
C GLN A 207 11.07 0.64 -1.81
N LEU A 208 9.85 0.31 -2.24
CA LEU A 208 9.12 -0.84 -1.72
C LEU A 208 9.77 -2.17 -2.14
N LEU A 209 10.25 -2.27 -3.38
CA LEU A 209 10.98 -3.45 -3.85
C LEU A 209 12.30 -3.63 -3.10
N VAL A 210 13.03 -2.54 -2.84
CA VAL A 210 14.25 -2.58 -2.01
C VAL A 210 13.91 -3.04 -0.60
N LEU A 211 12.85 -2.49 0.02
CA LEU A 211 12.38 -2.90 1.35
C LEU A 211 12.03 -4.40 1.40
N ILE A 212 11.25 -4.89 0.44
CA ILE A 212 10.89 -6.31 0.34
C ILE A 212 12.14 -7.16 0.15
N GLY A 213 13.02 -6.79 -0.78
CA GLY A 213 14.25 -7.51 -1.08
C GLY A 213 15.19 -7.61 0.12
N LEU A 214 15.41 -6.51 0.83
CA LEU A 214 16.21 -6.49 2.06
C LEU A 214 15.61 -7.38 3.16
N ASN A 215 14.30 -7.31 3.37
CA ASN A 215 13.64 -8.14 4.37
C ASN A 215 13.64 -9.64 4.02
N VAL A 216 13.50 -9.98 2.73
CA VAL A 216 13.66 -11.35 2.25
C VAL A 216 15.12 -11.83 2.44
N ALA A 217 16.11 -11.01 2.05
CA ALA A 217 17.53 -11.32 2.25
C ALA A 217 17.86 -11.52 3.74
N PHE A 218 17.28 -10.71 4.62
CA PHE A 218 17.41 -10.84 6.07
C PHE A 218 16.95 -12.23 6.57
N GLY A 219 15.88 -12.78 5.96
CA GLY A 219 15.37 -14.12 6.26
C GLY A 219 16.34 -15.26 5.92
N PHE A 220 17.31 -15.04 5.03
CA PHE A 220 18.37 -16.01 4.75
C PHE A 220 19.60 -15.89 5.69
N ILE A 221 19.80 -14.69 6.24
CA ILE A 221 21.01 -14.38 7.03
C ILE A 221 20.74 -14.59 8.53
N VAL A 222 19.53 -14.26 8.99
CA VAL A 222 19.18 -14.30 10.42
C VAL A 222 18.57 -15.65 10.76
N PRO A 223 19.19 -16.42 11.69
CA PRO A 223 18.63 -17.69 12.15
C PRO A 223 17.21 -17.51 12.71
N ASN A 224 16.38 -18.53 12.50
CA ASN A 224 14.98 -18.57 12.96
C ASN A 224 14.02 -17.57 12.29
N VAL A 225 14.44 -16.89 11.23
CA VAL A 225 13.54 -16.12 10.37
C VAL A 225 13.12 -16.99 9.18
N SER A 226 11.83 -17.28 9.06
CA SER A 226 11.31 -18.12 7.98
C SER A 226 11.09 -17.32 6.71
N TRP A 227 12.08 -17.29 5.81
CA TRP A 227 11.92 -16.67 4.49
C TRP A 227 10.81 -17.36 3.67
N GLN A 228 10.56 -18.65 3.90
CA GLN A 228 9.49 -19.41 3.27
C GLN A 228 8.11 -18.83 3.62
N ALA A 229 7.88 -18.57 4.91
CA ALA A 229 6.64 -17.92 5.36
C ALA A 229 6.48 -16.52 4.74
N HIS A 230 7.57 -15.76 4.63
CA HIS A 230 7.57 -14.43 4.04
C HIS A 230 7.20 -14.48 2.56
N LEU A 231 7.83 -15.35 1.76
CA LEU A 231 7.52 -15.49 0.33
C LEU A 231 6.10 -16.03 0.11
N GLY A 232 5.68 -17.05 0.87
CA GLY A 232 4.32 -17.58 0.76
C GLY A 232 3.26 -16.50 1.02
N GLY A 233 3.44 -15.74 2.09
CA GLY A 233 2.56 -14.62 2.41
C GLY A 233 2.58 -13.54 1.33
N LEU A 234 3.77 -13.14 0.88
CA LEU A 234 3.97 -12.12 -0.17
C LEU A 234 3.20 -12.47 -1.46
N PHE A 235 3.36 -13.69 -1.97
CA PHE A 235 2.72 -14.12 -3.21
C PHE A 235 1.20 -14.23 -3.07
N VAL A 236 0.70 -14.81 -1.97
CA VAL A 236 -0.74 -14.91 -1.72
C VAL A 236 -1.35 -13.52 -1.54
N GLY A 237 -0.72 -12.64 -0.77
CA GLY A 237 -1.19 -11.28 -0.59
C GLY A 237 -1.21 -10.47 -1.88
N ALA A 238 -0.17 -10.60 -2.71
CA ALA A 238 -0.13 -10.00 -4.04
C ALA A 238 -1.24 -10.53 -4.95
N ALA A 239 -1.50 -11.85 -4.96
CA ALA A 239 -2.56 -12.48 -5.75
C ALA A 239 -3.95 -11.97 -5.33
N VAL A 240 -4.24 -11.93 -4.01
CA VAL A 240 -5.50 -11.41 -3.48
C VAL A 240 -5.69 -9.93 -3.86
N ALA A 241 -4.64 -9.11 -3.74
CA ALA A 241 -4.69 -7.71 -4.13
C ALA A 241 -4.85 -7.51 -5.64
N ALA A 242 -4.27 -8.38 -6.46
CA ALA A 242 -4.49 -8.39 -7.91
C ALA A 242 -5.97 -8.66 -8.24
N VAL A 243 -6.62 -9.62 -7.56
CA VAL A 243 -8.06 -9.86 -7.66
C VAL A 243 -8.84 -8.60 -7.28
N TYR A 244 -8.55 -7.97 -6.12
CA TYR A 244 -9.25 -6.77 -5.68
C TYR A 244 -9.12 -5.61 -6.65
N THR A 245 -7.94 -5.40 -7.20
CA THR A 245 -7.70 -4.32 -8.16
C THR A 245 -8.32 -4.57 -9.53
N ALA A 246 -8.34 -5.82 -10.02
CA ALA A 246 -8.96 -6.20 -11.28
C ALA A 246 -10.50 -6.20 -11.21
N THR A 247 -11.07 -6.43 -10.02
CA THR A 247 -12.52 -6.56 -9.80
C THR A 247 -13.12 -5.41 -8.98
N ARG A 248 -12.53 -4.21 -9.04
CA ARG A 248 -12.96 -3.06 -8.24
C ARG A 248 -14.37 -2.54 -8.53
N HIS A 249 -14.93 -2.84 -9.71
CA HIS A 249 -16.28 -2.43 -10.09
C HIS A 249 -17.34 -3.25 -9.33
N ARG A 250 -18.46 -2.58 -8.95
CA ARG A 250 -19.56 -3.24 -8.22
C ARG A 250 -20.15 -4.43 -8.98
N SER A 251 -20.23 -4.35 -10.31
CA SER A 251 -20.71 -5.44 -11.18
C SER A 251 -19.84 -6.69 -11.12
N LYS A 252 -18.58 -6.58 -10.69
CA LYS A 252 -17.64 -7.70 -10.57
C LYS A 252 -17.52 -8.26 -9.15
N LYS A 253 -18.44 -7.89 -8.23
CA LYS A 253 -18.36 -8.32 -6.83
C LYS A 253 -18.44 -9.84 -6.68
N ALA A 254 -19.31 -10.51 -7.43
CA ALA A 254 -19.43 -11.98 -7.42
C ALA A 254 -18.12 -12.64 -7.88
N ILE A 255 -17.52 -12.14 -8.97
CA ILE A 255 -16.22 -12.62 -9.48
C ILE A 255 -15.13 -12.42 -8.44
N GLN A 256 -15.11 -11.27 -7.76
CA GLN A 256 -14.15 -11.01 -6.68
C GLN A 256 -14.24 -12.05 -5.57
N ILE A 257 -15.45 -12.28 -5.07
CA ILE A 257 -15.69 -13.26 -3.99
C ILE A 257 -15.29 -14.66 -4.45
N ALA A 258 -15.75 -15.08 -5.64
CA ALA A 258 -15.41 -16.39 -6.20
C ALA A 258 -13.89 -16.58 -6.36
N SER A 259 -13.17 -15.57 -6.85
CA SER A 259 -11.71 -15.65 -7.01
C SER A 259 -10.98 -15.73 -5.67
N VAL A 260 -11.41 -15.00 -4.65
CA VAL A 260 -10.81 -15.07 -3.31
C VAL A 260 -11.09 -16.43 -2.67
N ILE A 261 -12.31 -16.96 -2.81
CA ILE A 261 -12.64 -18.32 -2.38
C ILE A 261 -11.80 -19.36 -3.14
N ALA A 262 -11.59 -19.19 -4.43
CA ALA A 262 -10.75 -20.10 -5.22
C ALA A 262 -9.29 -20.13 -4.71
N ILE A 263 -8.72 -18.97 -4.32
CA ILE A 263 -7.40 -18.91 -3.69
C ILE A 263 -7.41 -19.67 -2.35
N ALA A 264 -8.42 -19.46 -1.50
CA ALA A 264 -8.54 -20.18 -0.23
C ALA A 264 -8.64 -21.69 -0.44
N VAL A 265 -9.51 -22.12 -1.36
CA VAL A 265 -9.70 -23.54 -1.73
C VAL A 265 -8.40 -24.14 -2.26
N ALA A 266 -7.68 -23.44 -3.15
CA ALA A 266 -6.40 -23.91 -3.66
C ALA A 266 -5.38 -24.15 -2.53
N LEU A 267 -5.27 -23.22 -1.56
CA LEU A 267 -4.40 -23.39 -0.40
C LEU A 267 -4.83 -24.60 0.47
N ILE A 268 -6.13 -24.78 0.68
CA ILE A 268 -6.68 -25.93 1.44
C ILE A 268 -6.39 -27.24 0.71
N VAL A 269 -6.60 -27.30 -0.60
CA VAL A 269 -6.32 -28.50 -1.42
C VAL A 269 -4.84 -28.86 -1.37
N VAL A 270 -3.94 -27.88 -1.54
CA VAL A 270 -2.49 -28.11 -1.41
C VAL A 270 -2.15 -28.65 -0.02
N THR A 271 -2.76 -28.09 1.03
CA THR A 271 -2.57 -28.57 2.39
C THR A 271 -3.05 -30.01 2.57
N ALA A 272 -4.26 -30.33 2.10
CA ALA A 272 -4.86 -31.65 2.21
C ALA A 272 -4.03 -32.71 1.46
N VAL A 273 -3.64 -32.43 0.21
CA VAL A 273 -2.79 -33.33 -0.59
C VAL A 273 -1.47 -33.60 0.11
N ARG A 274 -0.83 -32.56 0.69
CA ARG A 274 0.48 -32.73 1.36
C ARG A 274 0.38 -33.53 2.67
N VAL A 275 -0.76 -33.50 3.33
CA VAL A 275 -1.04 -34.28 4.56
C VAL A 275 -1.32 -35.74 4.25
N THR A 276 -1.84 -36.07 3.07
CA THR A 276 -2.19 -37.45 2.65
C THR A 276 -1.06 -38.19 1.95
N VAL A 277 -0.04 -37.47 1.48
CA VAL A 277 1.17 -38.02 0.82
C VAL A 277 2.38 -37.92 1.78
#